data_fed36f0820fea0b8306c543f7c04a46b
#
_entry.id   fed36f0820fea0b8306c543f7c04a46b
#
_cell.length_a   1.000
_cell.length_b   1.000
_cell.length_c   1.000
_cell.angle_alpha   90.00
_cell.angle_beta   90.00
_cell.angle_gamma   90.00
#
_symmetry.space_group_name_H-M   'P 1'
#
loop_
_entity.id
_entity.type
_entity.pdbx_description
1 polymer ?
#
loop_
_entity_poly.entity_id
_entity_poly.type
_entity_poly.pdbx_seq_one_letter_code
_entity_poly.pdbx_strand_id
1 'polypeptide(L)'
;GLFLSSAVLGTPDYTTERMLAVLRLLRNEYRFGGYIHAKAIPGTSPELLQQLGYLADRLSVNVELPSEHSLNLLAPDKGRHSIFRPMKQIAVSGAQSKQELTVYRHAPKFAPAGQSTQMIVGASPETDYHILKLTEGMYQKYSLKRVFYSAYIPVSEDTRLPALDTKPP
;
A
#
# COMPACT_ATOMS: atom_id res chain seq x y z
N GLY A 1 16.42 -7.29 4.58
CA GLY A 1 15.02 -7.32 4.16
C GLY A 1 14.85 -7.10 2.68
N LEU A 2 13.69 -7.41 2.17
CA LEU A 2 13.28 -7.18 0.79
C LEU A 2 12.11 -6.20 0.76
N PHE A 3 12.17 -5.19 -0.10
CA PHE A 3 11.01 -4.41 -0.54
C PHE A 3 10.66 -4.83 -1.97
N LEU A 4 9.45 -5.38 -2.16
CA LEU A 4 8.96 -5.82 -3.46
C LEU A 4 7.85 -4.89 -3.96
N SER A 5 8.10 -4.27 -5.09
CA SER A 5 7.17 -3.36 -5.78
C SER A 5 7.23 -3.61 -7.29
N SER A 6 6.15 -3.28 -7.99
CA SER A 6 6.09 -3.32 -9.45
C SER A 6 5.20 -2.20 -9.97
N ALA A 7 5.42 -1.78 -11.21
CA ALA A 7 4.40 -1.14 -12.02
C ALA A 7 3.35 -2.19 -12.45
N VAL A 8 2.20 -1.73 -12.94
CA VAL A 8 1.17 -2.64 -13.46
C VAL A 8 1.60 -3.15 -14.83
N LEU A 9 1.77 -4.46 -14.93
CA LEU A 9 2.11 -5.18 -16.17
C LEU A 9 0.83 -5.85 -16.70
N GLY A 10 0.22 -5.28 -17.73
CA GLY A 10 -1.05 -5.78 -18.25
C GLY A 10 -2.20 -5.55 -17.26
N THR A 11 -2.46 -6.51 -16.38
CA THR A 11 -3.51 -6.41 -15.36
C THR A 11 -2.94 -6.40 -13.94
N PRO A 12 -3.68 -5.86 -12.94
CA PRO A 12 -3.29 -5.94 -11.53
C PRO A 12 -3.07 -7.38 -11.05
N ASP A 13 -3.94 -8.30 -11.46
CA ASP A 13 -3.86 -9.71 -11.08
C ASP A 13 -2.63 -10.39 -11.68
N TYR A 14 -2.39 -10.22 -12.98
CA TYR A 14 -1.18 -10.75 -13.62
C TYR A 14 0.10 -10.24 -12.94
N THR A 15 0.15 -8.94 -12.63
CA THR A 15 1.29 -8.35 -11.91
C THR A 15 1.48 -8.98 -10.54
N THR A 16 0.38 -9.13 -9.79
CA THR A 16 0.42 -9.74 -8.45
C THR A 16 0.81 -11.22 -8.52
N GLU A 17 0.38 -11.98 -9.53
CA GLU A 17 0.82 -13.36 -9.75
C GLU A 17 2.35 -13.44 -9.97
N ARG A 18 2.92 -12.50 -10.73
CA ARG A 18 4.39 -12.41 -10.89
C ARG A 18 5.10 -12.12 -9.57
N MET A 19 4.56 -11.20 -8.78
CA MET A 19 5.08 -10.91 -7.43
C MET A 19 4.98 -12.13 -6.52
N LEU A 20 3.85 -12.85 -6.55
CA LEU A 20 3.66 -14.09 -5.79
C LEU A 20 4.65 -15.17 -6.18
N ALA A 21 4.93 -15.32 -7.49
CA ALA A 21 5.93 -16.28 -7.97
C ALA A 21 7.31 -15.99 -7.36
N VAL A 22 7.74 -14.73 -7.33
CA VAL A 22 9.00 -14.30 -6.69
C VAL A 22 8.98 -14.61 -5.19
N LEU A 23 7.91 -14.28 -4.48
CA LEU A 23 7.82 -14.51 -3.04
C LEU A 23 7.80 -15.99 -2.68
N ARG A 24 7.09 -16.81 -3.46
CA ARG A 24 7.08 -18.27 -3.27
C ARG A 24 8.47 -18.87 -3.51
N LEU A 25 9.17 -18.45 -4.56
CA LEU A 25 10.55 -18.87 -4.82
C LEU A 25 11.45 -18.53 -3.64
N LEU A 26 11.39 -17.30 -3.14
CA LEU A 26 12.19 -16.86 -2.01
C LEU A 26 11.86 -17.63 -0.72
N ARG A 27 10.59 -17.80 -0.37
CA ARG A 27 10.17 -18.45 0.88
C ARG A 27 10.37 -19.95 0.83
N ASN A 28 10.02 -20.61 -0.28
CA ASN A 28 9.97 -22.07 -0.36
C ASN A 28 11.29 -22.67 -0.84
N GLU A 29 11.87 -22.13 -1.92
CA GLU A 29 13.09 -22.69 -2.51
C GLU A 29 14.34 -22.17 -1.81
N TYR A 30 14.46 -20.85 -1.69
CA TYR A 30 15.63 -20.21 -1.06
C TYR A 30 15.53 -20.10 0.46
N ARG A 31 14.41 -20.50 1.07
CA ARG A 31 14.15 -20.43 2.52
C ARG A 31 14.51 -19.07 3.13
N PHE A 32 14.23 -18.00 2.38
CA PHE A 32 14.53 -16.65 2.82
C PHE A 32 13.70 -16.29 4.06
N GLY A 33 14.32 -16.29 5.24
CA GLY A 33 13.71 -15.95 6.52
C GLY A 33 13.71 -14.45 6.84
N GLY A 34 14.22 -13.60 5.93
CA GLY A 34 14.30 -12.16 6.12
C GLY A 34 12.94 -11.47 5.97
N TYR A 35 12.87 -10.22 6.45
CA TYR A 35 11.68 -9.38 6.38
C TYR A 35 11.32 -9.04 4.92
N ILE A 36 10.05 -9.22 4.55
CA ILE A 36 9.50 -8.86 3.23
C ILE A 36 8.40 -7.83 3.40
N HIS A 37 8.59 -6.68 2.76
CA HIS A 37 7.55 -5.67 2.56
C HIS A 37 7.11 -5.71 1.09
N ALA A 38 5.86 -6.06 0.83
CA ALA A 38 5.29 -6.08 -0.52
C ALA A 38 4.30 -4.93 -0.72
N LYS A 39 4.43 -4.21 -1.84
CA LYS A 39 3.47 -3.20 -2.27
C LYS A 39 2.33 -3.89 -3.02
N ALA A 40 1.12 -3.90 -2.44
CA ALA A 40 -0.06 -4.42 -3.09
C ALA A 40 -0.44 -3.56 -4.30
N ILE A 41 -0.74 -4.20 -5.41
CA ILE A 41 -1.16 -3.54 -6.64
C ILE A 41 -2.65 -3.16 -6.51
N PRO A 42 -3.03 -1.89 -6.69
CA PRO A 42 -4.42 -1.48 -6.70
C PRO A 42 -5.23 -2.24 -7.76
N GLY A 43 -6.41 -2.73 -7.38
CA GLY A 43 -7.26 -3.50 -8.28
C GLY A 43 -6.99 -5.02 -8.30
N THR A 44 -6.00 -5.49 -7.55
CA THR A 44 -5.77 -6.95 -7.36
C THR A 44 -6.99 -7.62 -6.74
N SER A 45 -7.30 -8.82 -7.21
CA SER A 45 -8.37 -9.66 -6.67
C SER A 45 -8.14 -9.99 -5.18
N PRO A 46 -9.22 -10.16 -4.40
CA PRO A 46 -9.11 -10.49 -2.98
C PRO A 46 -8.28 -11.74 -2.69
N GLU A 47 -8.38 -12.74 -3.53
CA GLU A 47 -7.71 -14.04 -3.41
C GLU A 47 -6.19 -13.90 -3.53
N LEU A 48 -5.72 -13.13 -4.52
CA LEU A 48 -4.29 -12.88 -4.72
C LEU A 48 -3.72 -11.98 -3.63
N LEU A 49 -4.49 -10.99 -3.18
CA LEU A 49 -4.11 -10.13 -2.05
C LEU A 49 -3.97 -10.94 -0.75
N GLN A 50 -4.85 -11.91 -0.54
CA GLN A 50 -4.78 -12.82 0.61
C GLN A 50 -3.48 -13.67 0.57
N GLN A 51 -3.15 -14.23 -0.59
CA GLN A 51 -1.91 -15.00 -0.77
C GLN A 51 -0.67 -14.14 -0.55
N LEU A 52 -0.70 -12.89 -1.04
CA LEU A 52 0.39 -11.93 -0.86
C LEU A 52 0.63 -11.65 0.64
N GLY A 53 -0.44 -11.53 1.43
CA GLY A 53 -0.36 -11.28 2.86
C GLY A 53 0.24 -12.44 3.67
N TYR A 54 0.08 -13.68 3.23
CA TYR A 54 0.72 -14.83 3.89
C TYR A 54 2.22 -14.98 3.58
N LEU A 55 2.70 -14.39 2.50
CA LEU A 55 4.11 -14.46 2.10
C LEU A 55 4.93 -13.24 2.54
N ALA A 56 4.26 -12.12 2.80
CA ALA A 56 4.90 -10.87 3.21
C ALA A 56 4.73 -10.61 4.71
N ASP A 57 5.72 -9.96 5.31
CA ASP A 57 5.63 -9.50 6.70
C ASP A 57 4.82 -8.22 6.81
N ARG A 58 4.89 -7.35 5.79
CA ARG A 58 4.12 -6.12 5.69
C ARG A 58 3.56 -5.95 4.29
N LEU A 59 2.33 -5.44 4.22
CA LEU A 59 1.73 -4.95 2.99
C LEU A 59 1.63 -3.42 3.00
N SER A 60 1.75 -2.79 1.84
CA SER A 60 1.40 -1.38 1.67
C SER A 60 0.47 -1.19 0.49
N VAL A 61 -0.49 -0.30 0.67
CA VAL A 61 -1.34 0.23 -0.40
C VAL A 61 -1.18 1.74 -0.35
N ASN A 62 -0.59 2.33 -1.39
CA ASN A 62 -0.32 3.76 -1.37
C ASN A 62 -1.57 4.56 -1.70
N VAL A 63 -1.89 5.53 -0.85
CA VAL A 63 -2.97 6.50 -1.09
C VAL A 63 -2.55 7.53 -2.14
N GLU A 64 -1.27 7.84 -2.21
CA GLU A 64 -0.58 8.80 -3.08
C GLU A 64 -0.98 10.25 -2.79
N LEU A 65 -2.26 10.62 -2.87
CA LEU A 65 -2.75 11.99 -2.73
C LEU A 65 -3.90 12.09 -1.72
N PRO A 66 -4.06 13.24 -1.02
CA PRO A 66 -4.98 13.36 0.10
C PRO A 66 -6.45 13.37 -0.28
N SER A 67 -6.80 13.81 -1.50
CA SER A 67 -8.19 13.94 -1.93
C SER A 67 -8.51 13.15 -3.19
N GLU A 68 -9.80 12.87 -3.40
CA GLU A 68 -10.28 12.25 -4.61
C GLU A 68 -10.11 13.16 -5.83
N HIS A 69 -10.25 14.47 -5.63
CA HIS A 69 -10.03 15.46 -6.68
C HIS A 69 -8.59 15.39 -7.19
N SER A 70 -7.62 15.43 -6.27
CA SER A 70 -6.20 15.35 -6.61
C SER A 70 -5.81 14.01 -7.22
N LEU A 71 -6.40 12.90 -6.73
CA LEU A 71 -6.22 11.57 -7.35
C LEU A 71 -6.71 11.55 -8.79
N ASN A 72 -7.91 12.05 -9.05
CA ASN A 72 -8.48 12.08 -10.41
C ASN A 72 -7.66 12.96 -11.36
N LEU A 73 -7.07 14.04 -10.84
CA LEU A 73 -6.25 14.96 -11.62
C LEU A 73 -4.87 14.38 -11.97
N LEU A 74 -4.18 13.79 -10.98
CA LEU A 74 -2.75 13.44 -11.07
C LEU A 74 -2.51 11.93 -11.21
N ALA A 75 -3.46 11.09 -10.79
CA ALA A 75 -3.37 9.64 -10.86
C ALA A 75 -4.73 9.00 -11.21
N PRO A 76 -5.30 9.31 -12.39
CA PRO A 76 -6.68 8.95 -12.77
C PRO A 76 -6.94 7.44 -12.78
N ASP A 77 -5.91 6.62 -12.96
CA ASP A 77 -6.01 5.15 -12.90
C ASP A 77 -6.18 4.61 -11.46
N LYS A 78 -6.06 5.48 -10.45
CA LYS A 78 -6.19 5.13 -9.03
C LYS A 78 -7.44 5.76 -8.44
N GLY A 79 -8.53 5.00 -8.39
CA GLY A 79 -9.75 5.43 -7.69
C GLY A 79 -9.68 5.13 -6.18
N ARG A 80 -10.43 5.89 -5.36
CA ARG A 80 -10.54 5.61 -3.91
C ARG A 80 -10.93 4.17 -3.61
N HIS A 81 -11.83 3.59 -4.41
CA HIS A 81 -12.26 2.21 -4.22
C HIS A 81 -11.11 1.21 -4.35
N SER A 82 -10.26 1.37 -5.39
CA SER A 82 -9.11 0.49 -5.63
C SER A 82 -8.02 0.60 -4.55
N ILE A 83 -8.02 1.67 -3.76
CA ILE A 83 -7.10 1.91 -2.65
C ILE A 83 -7.70 1.40 -1.33
N PHE A 84 -8.89 1.84 -0.96
CA PHE A 84 -9.44 1.56 0.36
C PHE A 84 -10.06 0.17 0.54
N ARG A 85 -10.50 -0.47 -0.55
CA ARG A 85 -10.97 -1.86 -0.49
C ARG A 85 -9.86 -2.84 -0.08
N PRO A 86 -8.69 -2.86 -0.73
CA PRO A 86 -7.59 -3.71 -0.27
C PRO A 86 -7.09 -3.35 1.13
N MET A 87 -7.04 -2.06 1.51
CA MET A 87 -6.69 -1.67 2.88
C MET A 87 -7.64 -2.28 3.91
N LYS A 88 -8.95 -2.25 3.63
CA LYS A 88 -9.96 -2.87 4.50
C LYS A 88 -9.76 -4.38 4.59
N GLN A 89 -9.53 -5.04 3.46
CA GLN A 89 -9.27 -6.48 3.43
C GLN A 89 -8.05 -6.84 4.27
N ILE A 90 -6.92 -6.11 4.11
CA ILE A 90 -5.70 -6.35 4.88
C ILE A 90 -5.96 -6.19 6.39
N ALA A 91 -6.73 -5.17 6.79
CA ALA A 91 -7.09 -4.97 8.19
C ALA A 91 -7.90 -6.14 8.75
N VAL A 92 -8.92 -6.61 8.02
CA VAL A 92 -9.78 -7.74 8.41
C VAL A 92 -8.97 -9.03 8.47
N SER A 93 -8.22 -9.37 7.42
CA SER A 93 -7.40 -10.59 7.37
C SER A 93 -6.32 -10.62 8.45
N GLY A 94 -5.71 -9.45 8.74
CA GLY A 94 -4.75 -9.34 9.83
C GLY A 94 -5.36 -9.52 11.22
N ALA A 95 -6.59 -9.05 11.43
CA ALA A 95 -7.33 -9.26 12.68
C ALA A 95 -7.73 -10.75 12.84
N GLN A 96 -8.25 -11.36 11.78
CA GLN A 96 -8.60 -12.79 11.76
C GLN A 96 -7.38 -13.67 12.05
N SER A 97 -6.25 -13.44 11.37
CA SER A 97 -5.02 -14.21 11.60
C SER A 97 -4.52 -14.10 13.05
N LYS A 98 -4.65 -12.93 13.68
CA LYS A 98 -4.32 -12.77 15.10
C LYS A 98 -5.25 -13.57 16.01
N GLN A 99 -6.54 -13.59 15.70
CA GLN A 99 -7.52 -14.38 16.46
C GLN A 99 -7.27 -15.88 16.29
N GLU A 100 -6.99 -16.35 15.08
CA GLU A 100 -6.65 -17.74 14.81
C GLU A 100 -5.41 -18.18 15.58
N LEU A 101 -4.40 -17.34 15.71
CA LEU A 101 -3.18 -17.61 16.48
C LEU A 101 -3.41 -17.75 17.99
N THR A 102 -4.52 -17.22 18.53
CA THR A 102 -4.90 -17.46 19.93
C THR A 102 -5.42 -18.87 20.16
N VAL A 103 -5.99 -19.49 19.13
CA VAL A 103 -6.54 -20.85 19.17
C VAL A 103 -5.54 -21.87 18.63
N TYR A 104 -4.89 -21.54 17.51
CA TYR A 104 -3.98 -22.44 16.80
C TYR A 104 -2.58 -21.83 16.74
N ARG A 105 -1.70 -22.29 17.63
CA ARG A 105 -0.32 -21.74 17.78
C ARG A 105 0.49 -21.68 16.48
N HIS A 106 0.22 -22.57 15.54
CA HIS A 106 0.95 -22.71 14.28
C HIS A 106 0.15 -22.22 13.07
N ALA A 107 -0.97 -21.49 13.27
CA ALA A 107 -1.71 -20.90 12.17
C ALA A 107 -0.81 -19.95 11.34
N PRO A 108 -1.00 -19.90 10.01
CA PRO A 108 -0.24 -18.99 9.18
C PRO A 108 -0.44 -17.52 9.58
N LYS A 109 0.65 -16.76 9.62
CA LYS A 109 0.60 -15.34 9.97
C LYS A 109 0.34 -14.51 8.71
N PHE A 110 -0.73 -13.73 8.71
CA PHE A 110 -1.02 -12.79 7.65
C PHE A 110 -0.41 -11.43 7.96
N ALA A 111 0.54 -10.98 7.14
CA ALA A 111 1.23 -9.68 7.24
C ALA A 111 1.48 -9.25 8.70
N PRO A 112 2.28 -10.00 9.48
CA PRO A 112 2.38 -9.82 10.94
C PRO A 112 2.88 -8.43 11.36
N ALA A 113 3.62 -7.72 10.51
CA ALA A 113 4.02 -6.34 10.72
C ALA A 113 2.95 -5.32 10.29
N GLY A 114 1.78 -5.81 9.84
CA GLY A 114 0.62 -4.99 9.47
C GLY A 114 0.74 -4.30 8.13
N GLN A 115 -0.05 -3.25 7.95
CA GLN A 115 -0.04 -2.46 6.72
C GLN A 115 0.47 -1.04 6.92
N SER A 116 0.95 -0.44 5.82
CA SER A 116 1.37 0.95 5.73
C SER A 116 0.85 1.59 4.43
N THR A 117 0.94 2.90 4.36
CA THR A 117 0.64 3.69 3.16
C THR A 117 1.67 4.79 2.97
N GLN A 118 1.65 5.40 1.81
CA GLN A 118 2.46 6.57 1.48
C GLN A 118 1.57 7.63 0.85
N MET A 119 1.88 8.89 1.15
CA MET A 119 1.21 10.08 0.64
C MET A 119 2.25 11.10 0.21
N ILE A 120 2.00 11.77 -0.90
CA ILE A 120 2.81 12.88 -1.42
C ILE A 120 2.25 14.17 -0.82
N VAL A 121 3.12 15.00 -0.28
CA VAL A 121 2.79 16.30 0.31
C VAL A 121 3.34 17.40 -0.59
N GLY A 122 2.52 18.40 -0.88
CA GLY A 122 2.91 19.57 -1.68
C GLY A 122 2.74 19.41 -3.20
N ALA A 123 2.26 18.26 -3.69
CA ALA A 123 1.90 18.08 -5.11
C ALA A 123 0.51 18.62 -5.45
N SER A 124 -0.30 18.87 -4.45
CA SER A 124 -1.71 19.27 -4.56
C SER A 124 -2.09 20.23 -3.43
N PRO A 125 -3.21 20.99 -3.54
CA PRO A 125 -3.47 22.14 -2.69
C PRO A 125 -4.01 21.82 -1.29
N GLU A 126 -4.10 20.55 -0.92
CA GLU A 126 -4.61 20.18 0.40
C GLU A 126 -3.69 20.68 1.52
N THR A 127 -4.32 21.20 2.57
CA THR A 127 -3.61 21.68 3.75
C THR A 127 -3.15 20.53 4.64
N ASP A 128 -2.17 20.80 5.51
CA ASP A 128 -1.71 19.85 6.54
C ASP A 128 -2.85 19.34 7.40
N TYR A 129 -3.84 20.20 7.70
CA TYR A 129 -5.03 19.79 8.44
C TYR A 129 -5.80 18.67 7.73
N HIS A 130 -6.03 18.79 6.42
CA HIS A 130 -6.71 17.75 5.64
C HIS A 130 -5.88 16.46 5.60
N ILE A 131 -4.57 16.57 5.39
CA ILE A 131 -3.64 15.43 5.37
C ILE A 131 -3.66 14.70 6.71
N LEU A 132 -3.57 15.42 7.82
CA LEU A 132 -3.57 14.85 9.16
C LEU A 132 -4.92 14.24 9.53
N LYS A 133 -6.05 14.86 9.14
CA LYS A 133 -7.38 14.29 9.34
C LYS A 133 -7.61 13.01 8.55
N LEU A 134 -7.17 12.96 7.30
CA LEU A 134 -7.19 11.72 6.50
C LEU A 134 -6.33 10.63 7.16
N THR A 135 -5.15 10.99 7.60
CA THR A 135 -4.20 10.09 8.27
C THR A 135 -4.80 9.51 9.55
N GLU A 136 -5.39 10.35 10.41
CA GLU A 136 -6.09 9.92 11.62
C GLU A 136 -7.20 8.89 11.29
N GLY A 137 -8.05 9.22 10.31
CA GLY A 137 -9.11 8.32 9.84
C GLY A 137 -8.57 6.99 9.31
N MET A 138 -7.44 6.99 8.62
CA MET A 138 -6.81 5.77 8.12
C MET A 138 -6.26 4.89 9.24
N TYR A 139 -5.63 5.47 10.26
CA TYR A 139 -5.18 4.73 11.45
C TYR A 139 -6.36 4.06 12.16
N GLN A 140 -7.44 4.80 12.37
CA GLN A 140 -8.63 4.30 13.06
C GLN A 140 -9.36 3.22 12.26
N LYS A 141 -9.58 3.45 10.95
CA LYS A 141 -10.46 2.61 10.12
C LYS A 141 -9.78 1.37 9.54
N TYR A 142 -8.48 1.48 9.22
CA TYR A 142 -7.74 0.43 8.51
C TYR A 142 -6.60 -0.19 9.32
N SER A 143 -6.49 0.15 10.61
CA SER A 143 -5.46 -0.39 11.50
C SER A 143 -4.04 -0.24 10.94
N LEU A 144 -3.77 0.88 10.27
CA LEU A 144 -2.44 1.19 9.75
C LEU A 144 -1.39 1.15 10.86
N LYS A 145 -0.18 0.75 10.50
CA LYS A 145 0.98 0.82 11.39
C LYS A 145 1.85 2.03 11.09
N ARG A 146 1.81 2.56 9.85
CA ARG A 146 2.60 3.71 9.45
C ARG A 146 2.00 4.39 8.21
N VAL A 147 2.04 5.71 8.22
CA VAL A 147 1.88 6.56 7.05
C VAL A 147 3.23 7.20 6.75
N PHE A 148 3.72 7.05 5.53
CA PHE A 148 4.91 7.73 5.05
C PHE A 148 4.49 8.98 4.28
N TYR A 149 5.17 10.07 4.54
CA TYR A 149 5.01 11.30 3.78
C TYR A 149 6.25 11.51 2.92
N SER A 150 6.02 11.81 1.65
CA SER A 150 7.08 12.18 0.70
C SER A 150 6.83 13.58 0.22
N ALA A 151 7.79 14.48 0.40
CA ALA A 151 7.71 15.82 -0.15
C ALA A 151 7.71 15.72 -1.68
N TYR A 152 6.81 16.47 -2.32
CA TYR A 152 6.86 16.67 -3.75
C TYR A 152 8.07 17.55 -4.10
N ILE A 153 8.85 17.11 -5.06
CA ILE A 153 9.96 17.89 -5.62
C ILE A 153 9.63 18.19 -7.09
N PRO A 154 9.51 19.47 -7.48
CA PRO A 154 9.21 19.83 -8.85
C PRO A 154 10.32 19.38 -9.80
N VAL A 155 9.96 18.54 -10.78
CA VAL A 155 10.90 18.02 -11.80
C VAL A 155 10.30 18.04 -13.20
N SER A 156 9.08 18.56 -13.35
CA SER A 156 8.32 18.55 -14.60
C SER A 156 7.62 19.88 -14.83
N GLU A 157 7.50 20.28 -16.09
CA GLU A 157 6.72 21.44 -16.53
C GLU A 157 5.22 21.13 -16.69
N ASP A 158 4.73 20.03 -16.12
CA ASP A 158 3.33 19.68 -16.15
C ASP A 158 2.51 20.71 -15.38
N THR A 159 1.64 21.43 -16.07
CA THR A 159 0.82 22.53 -15.52
C THR A 159 -0.19 22.09 -14.47
N ARG A 160 -0.42 20.79 -14.31
CA ARG A 160 -1.24 20.21 -13.22
C ARG A 160 -0.50 20.15 -11.89
N LEU A 161 0.81 20.30 -11.90
CA LEU A 161 1.71 20.24 -10.76
C LEU A 161 2.22 21.63 -10.39
N PRO A 162 2.70 21.84 -9.16
CA PRO A 162 3.39 23.06 -8.77
C PRO A 162 4.59 23.35 -9.69
N ALA A 163 4.80 24.63 -10.00
CA ALA A 163 5.88 25.09 -10.87
C ALA A 163 7.28 24.68 -10.37
N LEU A 164 8.25 24.62 -11.28
CA LEU A 164 9.62 24.17 -10.98
C LEU A 164 10.34 25.02 -9.93
N ASP A 165 9.96 26.28 -9.76
CA ASP A 165 10.49 27.21 -8.77
C ASP A 165 9.77 27.14 -7.40
N THR A 166 8.73 26.31 -7.30
CA THR A 166 8.00 26.13 -6.04
C THR A 166 8.90 25.47 -5.00
N LYS A 167 9.01 26.07 -3.84
CA LYS A 167 9.75 25.49 -2.72
C LYS A 167 9.06 24.20 -2.23
N PRO A 168 9.83 23.14 -1.95
CA PRO A 168 9.28 21.95 -1.30
C PRO A 168 8.55 22.29 0.00
N PRO A 169 7.49 21.55 0.36
CA PRO A 169 6.76 21.74 1.60
C PRO A 169 7.61 21.40 2.85
#